data_8504c82a6af07b01011ab22852be8e78
#
_entry.id   8504c82a6af07b01011ab22852be8e78
#
_cell.length_a   1.000
_cell.length_b   1.000
_cell.length_c   1.000
_cell.angle_alpha   90.00
_cell.angle_beta   90.00
_cell.angle_gamma   90.00
#
_symmetry.space_group_name_H-M   'P 1'
#
loop_
_entity.id
_entity.type
_entity.pdbx_description
1 polymer ?
#
loop_
_entity_poly.entity_id
_entity_poly.type
_entity_poly.pdbx_seq_one_letter_code
_entity_poly.pdbx_strand_id
1 'polypeptide(L)'
;VLIVVANNGSWAIEVRDQQETHGKVVGTRLQYADHAAMARGFGLHAERVEREEDLPGAIARALQNLPALLDVVVTPEAASSDAKSGLAWVPDLQALGAWDQAETRWRSGAATTGASA
;
A
#
# COMPACT_ATOMS: atom_id res chain seq x y z
N VAL A 1 -11.85 9.68 14.48
CA VAL A 1 -10.84 8.87 13.80
C VAL A 1 -9.67 9.75 13.39
N LEU A 2 -8.43 9.29 13.54
CA LEU A 2 -7.23 9.86 12.96
C LEU A 2 -6.77 8.96 11.80
N ILE A 3 -6.60 9.56 10.63
CA ILE A 3 -6.07 8.90 9.43
C ILE A 3 -4.63 9.38 9.24
N VAL A 4 -3.70 8.45 9.08
CA VAL A 4 -2.30 8.78 8.77
C VAL A 4 -1.95 8.16 7.43
N VAL A 5 -1.58 9.00 6.47
CA VAL A 5 -1.12 8.58 5.15
C VAL A 5 0.41 8.65 5.13
N ALA A 6 1.07 7.52 5.01
CA ALA A 6 2.50 7.45 4.74
C ALA A 6 2.72 7.67 3.24
N ASN A 7 2.88 8.92 2.86
CA ASN A 7 2.93 9.35 1.46
C ASN A 7 4.36 9.25 0.92
N ASN A 8 4.64 8.21 0.16
CA ASN A 8 5.93 8.00 -0.50
C ASN A 8 5.93 8.38 -2.00
N GLY A 9 4.86 8.98 -2.50
CA GLY A 9 4.72 9.41 -3.90
C GLY A 9 4.81 8.28 -4.92
N SER A 10 4.65 7.02 -4.51
CA SER A 10 4.79 5.87 -5.40
C SER A 10 4.09 4.62 -4.88
N TRP A 11 3.91 3.66 -5.76
CA TRP A 11 3.61 2.28 -5.42
C TRP A 11 4.97 1.56 -5.25
N ALA A 12 5.62 1.80 -4.12
CA ALA A 12 7.03 1.47 -3.95
C ALA A 12 7.34 -0.03 -4.09
N ILE A 13 6.42 -0.90 -3.72
CA ILE A 13 6.54 -2.35 -3.89
C ILE A 13 6.62 -2.68 -5.38
N GLU A 14 5.68 -2.17 -6.17
CA GLU A 14 5.61 -2.38 -7.61
C GLU A 14 6.77 -1.72 -8.35
N VAL A 15 7.24 -0.55 -7.90
CA VAL A 15 8.46 0.09 -8.44
C VAL A 15 9.64 -0.86 -8.36
N ARG A 16 9.80 -1.49 -7.20
CA ARG A 16 10.90 -2.41 -6.96
C ARG A 16 10.76 -3.69 -7.78
N ASP A 17 9.58 -4.30 -7.75
CA ASP A 17 9.29 -5.51 -8.52
C ASP A 17 9.52 -5.29 -10.03
N GLN A 18 9.02 -4.20 -10.57
CA GLN A 18 9.22 -3.83 -11.98
C GLN A 18 10.70 -3.62 -12.30
N GLN A 19 11.45 -2.98 -11.40
CA GLN A 19 12.87 -2.75 -11.59
C GLN A 19 13.66 -4.06 -11.59
N GLU A 20 13.34 -4.96 -10.65
CA GLU A 20 14.03 -6.25 -10.50
C GLU A 20 13.65 -7.23 -11.62
N THR A 21 12.38 -7.28 -12.01
CA THR A 21 11.86 -8.25 -12.99
C THR A 21 12.03 -7.80 -14.42
N HIS A 22 11.84 -6.50 -14.69
CA HIS A 22 11.78 -5.96 -16.06
C HIS A 22 12.87 -4.93 -16.37
N GLY A 23 13.66 -4.53 -15.41
CA GLY A 23 14.70 -3.50 -15.54
C GLY A 23 14.17 -2.10 -15.85
N LYS A 24 12.87 -1.89 -15.80
CA LYS A 24 12.22 -0.60 -16.07
C LYS A 24 10.97 -0.42 -15.23
N VAL A 25 10.63 0.83 -14.93
CA VAL A 25 9.47 1.21 -14.10
C VAL A 25 8.48 1.96 -14.97
N VAL A 26 7.20 1.53 -14.94
CA VAL A 26 6.14 2.12 -15.75
C VAL A 26 4.89 2.35 -14.90
N GLY A 27 4.45 3.62 -14.79
CA GLY A 27 3.16 3.98 -14.21
C GLY A 27 3.05 3.87 -12.68
N THR A 28 4.10 3.42 -11.98
CA THR A 28 4.09 3.18 -10.54
C THR A 28 4.80 4.26 -9.72
N ARG A 29 5.55 5.16 -10.37
CA ARG A 29 6.02 6.39 -9.75
C ARG A 29 4.92 7.44 -9.87
N LEU A 30 4.35 7.80 -8.74
CA LEU A 30 3.32 8.81 -8.62
C LEU A 30 3.96 10.14 -8.17
N GLN A 31 3.20 11.21 -8.21
CA GLN A 31 3.60 12.45 -7.57
C GLN A 31 3.17 12.43 -6.11
N TYR A 32 3.82 13.24 -5.28
CA TYR A 32 3.38 13.49 -3.91
C TYR A 32 2.10 14.32 -3.91
N ALA A 33 0.96 13.66 -4.03
CA ALA A 33 -0.33 14.32 -3.92
C ALA A 33 -0.48 14.96 -2.53
N ASP A 34 -1.14 16.11 -2.44
CA ASP A 34 -1.46 16.74 -1.16
C ASP A 34 -2.77 16.18 -0.60
N HIS A 35 -2.65 15.06 0.13
CA HIS A 35 -3.80 14.41 0.77
C HIS A 35 -4.38 15.29 1.88
N ALA A 36 -3.57 16.14 2.52
CA ALA A 36 -4.05 17.07 3.53
C ALA A 36 -4.96 18.15 2.91
N ALA A 37 -4.62 18.67 1.73
CA ALA A 37 -5.49 19.61 1.03
C ALA A 37 -6.82 18.97 0.64
N MET A 38 -6.80 17.73 0.17
CA MET A 38 -8.03 16.99 -0.14
C MET A 38 -8.90 16.77 1.11
N ALA A 39 -8.30 16.36 2.22
CA ALA A 39 -9.02 16.16 3.49
C ALA A 39 -9.64 17.45 4.03
N ARG A 40 -8.93 18.58 3.94
CA ARG A 40 -9.49 19.91 4.27
C ARG A 40 -10.69 20.24 3.41
N GLY A 41 -10.68 19.88 2.13
CA GLY A 41 -11.84 20.04 1.23
C GLY A 41 -13.08 19.25 1.67
N PHE A 42 -12.89 18.14 2.40
CA PHE A 42 -13.96 17.37 3.04
C PHE A 42 -14.32 17.87 4.45
N GLY A 43 -13.71 18.95 4.93
CA GLY A 43 -13.99 19.50 6.25
C GLY A 43 -13.25 18.84 7.41
N LEU A 44 -12.25 18.00 7.15
CA LEU A 44 -11.42 17.43 8.20
C LEU A 44 -10.33 18.42 8.63
N HIS A 45 -9.90 18.32 9.90
CA HIS A 45 -8.60 18.87 10.28
C HIS A 45 -7.51 18.07 9.56
N ALA A 46 -6.62 18.76 8.81
CA ALA A 46 -5.57 18.01 8.12
C ALA A 46 -4.28 18.81 7.97
N GLU A 47 -3.16 18.15 8.20
CA GLU A 47 -1.82 18.70 8.11
C GLU A 47 -0.92 17.80 7.23
N ARG A 48 -0.07 18.46 6.43
CA ARG A 48 1.03 17.81 5.73
C ARG A 48 2.29 17.94 6.57
N VAL A 49 2.95 16.82 6.81
CA VAL A 49 4.16 16.72 7.61
C VAL A 49 5.31 16.30 6.70
N GLU A 50 6.29 17.18 6.51
CA GLU A 50 7.44 16.97 5.64
C GLU A 50 8.74 16.78 6.40
N ARG A 51 8.74 17.07 7.71
CA ARG A 51 9.90 16.97 8.59
C ARG A 51 9.58 16.12 9.81
N GLU A 52 10.48 15.24 10.17
CA GLU A 52 10.31 14.31 11.28
C GLU A 52 10.02 15.03 12.61
N GLU A 53 10.70 16.15 12.85
CA GLU A 53 10.55 16.92 14.08
C GLU A 53 9.16 17.55 14.25
N ASP A 54 8.40 17.72 13.16
CA ASP A 54 7.05 18.30 13.19
C ASP A 54 5.98 17.25 13.53
N LEU A 55 6.30 15.97 13.37
CA LEU A 55 5.33 14.88 13.51
C LEU A 55 4.69 14.79 14.90
N PRO A 56 5.41 14.87 16.02
CA PRO A 56 4.80 14.80 17.35
C PRO A 56 3.78 15.93 17.59
N GLY A 57 4.12 17.14 17.16
CA GLY A 57 3.23 18.30 17.26
C GLY A 57 1.97 18.16 16.41
N ALA A 58 2.11 17.67 15.17
CA ALA A 58 0.99 17.41 14.27
C ALA A 58 0.05 16.35 14.83
N ILE A 59 0.57 15.26 15.39
CA ILE A 59 -0.24 14.23 16.05
C ILE A 59 -1.04 14.83 17.22
N ALA A 60 -0.39 15.63 18.07
CA ALA A 60 -1.06 16.23 19.21
C ALA A 60 -2.21 17.15 18.78
N ARG A 61 -2.01 17.96 17.72
CA ARG A 61 -3.08 18.83 17.17
C ARG A 61 -4.20 18.01 16.53
N ALA A 62 -3.85 16.99 15.76
CA ALA A 62 -4.82 16.11 15.10
C ALA A 62 -5.73 15.39 16.11
N LEU A 63 -5.18 14.90 17.22
CA LEU A 63 -5.96 14.24 18.26
C LEU A 63 -6.95 15.18 18.98
N GLN A 64 -6.67 16.48 18.99
CA GLN A 64 -7.57 17.49 19.56
C GLN A 64 -8.68 17.93 18.58
N ASN A 65 -8.54 17.61 17.30
CA ASN A 65 -9.41 18.10 16.23
C ASN A 65 -9.94 16.95 15.34
N LEU A 66 -10.42 15.88 15.96
CA LEU A 66 -10.97 14.73 15.22
C LEU A 66 -12.33 15.05 14.57
N PRO A 67 -12.65 14.52 13.40
CA PRO A 67 -11.81 13.63 12.59
C PRO A 67 -10.67 14.38 11.90
N ALA A 68 -9.49 13.74 11.82
CA ALA A 68 -8.29 14.37 11.30
C ALA A 68 -7.52 13.47 10.33
N LEU A 69 -6.73 14.10 9.44
CA LEU A 69 -5.80 13.42 8.54
C LEU A 69 -4.41 14.04 8.62
N LEU A 70 -3.40 13.20 8.74
CA LEU A 70 -1.99 13.60 8.59
C LEU A 70 -1.44 12.98 7.30
N ASP A 71 -0.96 13.83 6.39
CA ASP A 71 -0.24 13.46 5.18
C ASP A 71 1.26 13.52 5.47
N VAL A 72 1.84 12.39 5.86
CA VAL A 72 3.25 12.30 6.27
C VAL A 72 4.09 11.92 5.06
N VAL A 73 4.92 12.84 4.60
CA VAL A 73 5.85 12.58 3.48
C VAL A 73 6.96 11.66 3.96
N VAL A 74 7.11 10.54 3.28
CA VAL A 74 8.13 9.52 3.60
C VAL A 74 8.96 9.18 2.36
N THR A 75 10.13 8.59 2.57
CA THR A 75 10.98 8.15 1.46
C THR A 75 10.36 6.96 0.72
N PRO A 76 10.39 6.93 -0.62
CA PRO A 76 9.99 5.76 -1.40
C PRO A 76 11.02 4.63 -1.36
N GLU A 77 12.22 4.88 -0.82
CA GLU A 77 13.35 3.95 -0.82
C GLU A 77 13.37 3.04 0.41
N ALA A 78 12.60 3.39 1.45
CA ALA A 78 12.54 2.59 2.67
C ALA A 78 11.91 1.22 2.38
N ALA A 79 12.63 0.16 2.76
CA ALA A 79 12.14 -1.20 2.65
C ALA A 79 12.53 -1.98 3.90
N SER A 80 11.67 -2.89 4.36
CA SER A 80 12.02 -3.82 5.42
C SER A 80 13.12 -4.78 4.97
N SER A 81 13.83 -5.40 5.92
CA SER A 81 14.82 -6.44 5.62
C SER A 81 14.22 -7.57 4.80
N ASP A 82 12.98 -7.93 5.08
CA ASP A 82 12.27 -9.03 4.44
C ASP A 82 11.89 -8.70 2.99
N ALA A 83 11.59 -7.44 2.70
CA ALA A 83 11.32 -6.97 1.35
C ALA A 83 12.56 -6.92 0.44
N LYS A 84 13.78 -7.08 0.99
CA LYS A 84 15.02 -7.08 0.20
C LYS A 84 15.32 -8.41 -0.46
N SER A 85 14.65 -9.49 -0.06
CA SER A 85 14.88 -10.85 -0.55
C SER A 85 13.87 -11.33 -1.61
N GLY A 86 13.01 -10.45 -2.12
CA GLY A 86 12.02 -10.77 -3.14
C GLY A 86 10.62 -10.32 -2.71
N LEU A 87 10.11 -9.29 -3.38
CA LEU A 87 8.81 -8.68 -3.05
C LEU A 87 7.62 -9.48 -3.55
N ALA A 88 7.84 -10.35 -4.52
CA ALA A 88 6.83 -11.27 -5.01
C ALA A 88 6.70 -12.55 -4.16
N TRP A 89 7.55 -12.69 -3.14
CA TRP A 89 7.44 -13.84 -2.25
C TRP A 89 6.36 -13.60 -1.20
N VAL A 90 5.29 -14.36 -1.31
CA VAL A 90 4.24 -14.41 -0.30
C VAL A 90 4.64 -15.51 0.68
N PRO A 91 4.81 -15.21 1.99
CA PRO A 91 5.20 -16.21 2.96
C PRO A 91 4.19 -17.37 3.00
N ASP A 92 4.67 -18.60 3.11
CA ASP A 92 3.84 -19.81 3.31
C ASP A 92 2.94 -19.75 4.55
N LEU A 93 3.13 -18.74 5.38
CA LEU A 93 2.29 -18.44 6.55
C LEU A 93 0.89 -17.95 6.18
N GLN A 94 0.66 -17.47 4.98
CA GLN A 94 -0.70 -17.30 4.47
C GLN A 94 -1.18 -18.65 3.96
N ALA A 95 -2.41 -19.02 4.26
CA ALA A 95 -2.98 -20.34 3.94
C ALA A 95 -3.16 -20.55 2.42
N LEU A 96 -2.12 -20.28 1.63
CA LEU A 96 -2.12 -20.42 0.17
C LEU A 96 -2.33 -21.87 -0.24
N GLY A 97 -1.76 -22.83 0.50
CA GLY A 97 -1.98 -24.24 0.23
C GLY A 97 -3.45 -24.66 0.26
N ALA A 98 -4.26 -24.05 1.11
CA ALA A 98 -5.71 -24.27 1.13
C ALA A 98 -6.40 -23.62 -0.09
N TRP A 99 -5.92 -22.48 -0.54
CA TRP A 99 -6.42 -21.78 -1.73
C TRP A 99 -6.06 -22.54 -3.01
N ASP A 100 -4.82 -22.98 -3.14
CA ASP A 100 -4.35 -23.80 -4.27
C ASP A 100 -5.15 -25.10 -4.40
N GLN A 101 -5.43 -25.76 -3.28
CA GLN A 101 -6.29 -26.94 -3.25
C GLN A 101 -7.75 -26.61 -3.61
N ALA A 102 -8.27 -25.48 -3.19
CA ALA A 102 -9.61 -25.04 -3.54
C ALA A 102 -9.70 -24.67 -5.04
N GLU A 103 -8.71 -23.98 -5.58
CA GLU A 103 -8.62 -23.65 -7.00
C GLU A 103 -8.46 -24.90 -7.87
N THR A 104 -7.60 -25.82 -7.47
CA THR A 104 -7.42 -27.11 -8.17
C THR A 104 -8.72 -27.91 -8.20
N ARG A 105 -9.44 -27.98 -7.10
CA ARG A 105 -10.75 -28.64 -7.02
C ARG A 105 -11.79 -27.93 -7.91
N TRP A 106 -11.80 -26.60 -7.91
CA TRP A 106 -12.72 -25.83 -8.76
C TRP A 106 -12.42 -26.06 -10.24
N ARG A 107 -11.17 -26.01 -10.68
CA ARG A 107 -10.76 -26.25 -12.06
C ARG A 107 -11.07 -27.67 -12.52
N SER A 108 -10.87 -28.68 -11.68
CA SER A 108 -11.21 -30.08 -12.00
C SER A 108 -12.72 -30.30 -12.06
N GLY A 109 -13.53 -29.62 -11.22
CA GLY A 109 -14.99 -29.67 -11.28
C GLY A 109 -15.57 -28.96 -12.51
N ALA A 110 -14.96 -27.87 -12.96
CA ALA A 110 -15.36 -27.17 -14.18
C ALA A 110 -15.06 -27.99 -15.45
N ALA A 111 -14.00 -28.80 -15.43
CA ALA A 111 -13.66 -29.70 -16.55
C ALA A 111 -14.67 -30.84 -16.73
N THR A 112 -15.35 -31.25 -15.66
CA THR A 112 -16.39 -32.31 -15.71
C THR A 112 -17.74 -31.81 -16.18
N THR A 113 -18.04 -30.52 -16.06
CA THR A 113 -19.32 -29.93 -16.53
C THR A 113 -19.30 -29.49 -17.99
N GLY A 114 -18.13 -29.43 -18.63
CA GLY A 114 -17.96 -29.04 -20.05
C GLY A 114 -18.01 -30.20 -21.07
N ALA A 115 -18.17 -31.45 -20.63
CA ALA A 115 -18.14 -32.64 -21.50
C ALA A 115 -19.53 -33.23 -21.84
N SER A 116 -20.60 -32.44 -21.64
CA SER A 116 -21.97 -32.85 -22.01
C SER A 116 -22.66 -31.70 -22.72
N ALA A 117 -22.29 -31.47 -23.99
CA ALA A 117 -23.08 -30.70 -24.96
C ALA A 117 -22.68 -31.18 -26.35
#